data_3b773cd9ed1d33aa082c9d6e4aae4ab2
#
_entry.id   3b773cd9ed1d33aa082c9d6e4aae4ab2
#
_cell.length_a   1.000
_cell.length_b   1.000
_cell.length_c   1.000
_cell.angle_alpha   90.00
_cell.angle_beta   90.00
_cell.angle_gamma   90.00
#
_symmetry.space_group_name_H-M   'P 1'
#
loop_
_entity.id
_entity.type
_entity.pdbx_description
1 polymer ?
#
loop_
_entity_poly.entity_id
_entity_poly.type
_entity_poly.pdbx_seq_one_letter_code
_entity_poly.pdbx_strand_id
1 'polypeptide(L)'
;GYCSGIENYSRHIALREEGEEPYTLLDFFGDDFLIVVDESHVTLPQVRAMYNGDRARKMSLVENGFRLPSALDNRPLKFEEFERKIRQIVFVSATPSKYELENSSEVIEQIIRPTGLLDPVIEVRETKGQIDDLISEIKSRIKNNERTLVLTLTIQMSEDLTKYLKDLNIKVAYLHSEIKALERLE
;
A
#
# COMPACT_ATOMS: atom_id res chain seq x y z
N GLY A 1 -6.42 -15.25 28.59
CA GLY A 1 -7.45 -15.52 27.60
C GLY A 1 -7.35 -14.57 26.42
N TYR A 2 -7.95 -14.93 25.31
CA TYR A 2 -8.00 -14.12 24.11
C TYR A 2 -9.45 -13.73 23.83
N CYS A 3 -9.70 -12.47 23.50
CA CYS A 3 -11.00 -11.97 23.10
C CYS A 3 -10.86 -11.21 21.77
N SER A 4 -11.39 -11.78 20.70
CA SER A 4 -11.35 -11.16 19.36
C SER A 4 -12.17 -9.87 19.35
N GLY A 5 -11.61 -8.79 18.83
CA GLY A 5 -12.28 -7.50 18.70
C GLY A 5 -12.19 -6.60 19.93
N ILE A 6 -11.57 -7.04 21.04
CA ILE A 6 -11.43 -6.23 22.25
C ILE A 6 -10.63 -4.96 22.01
N GLU A 7 -9.73 -4.95 21.03
CA GLU A 7 -8.96 -3.80 20.60
C GLU A 7 -9.84 -2.61 20.18
N ASN A 8 -11.04 -2.86 19.69
CA ASN A 8 -12.01 -1.80 19.37
C ASN A 8 -12.41 -0.97 20.58
N TYR A 9 -12.17 -1.48 21.79
CA TYR A 9 -12.54 -0.86 23.06
C TYR A 9 -11.32 -0.49 23.90
N SER A 10 -10.15 -0.34 23.26
CA SER A 10 -8.88 0.01 23.91
C SER A 10 -8.94 1.31 24.71
N ARG A 11 -9.83 2.25 24.36
CA ARG A 11 -10.07 3.47 25.12
C ARG A 11 -10.36 3.17 26.61
N HIS A 12 -11.27 2.23 26.86
CA HIS A 12 -11.66 1.87 28.22
C HIS A 12 -10.56 1.14 28.99
N ILE A 13 -9.79 0.31 28.29
CA ILE A 13 -8.65 -0.43 28.88
C ILE A 13 -7.52 0.53 29.24
N ALA A 14 -7.27 1.52 28.40
CA ALA A 14 -6.22 2.52 28.58
C ALA A 14 -6.68 3.74 29.41
N LEU A 15 -7.94 3.76 29.88
CA LEU A 15 -8.53 4.85 30.65
C LEU A 15 -8.43 6.22 29.96
N ARG A 16 -8.56 6.24 28.63
CA ARG A 16 -8.54 7.47 27.81
C ARG A 16 -9.94 8.11 27.75
N GLU A 17 -9.96 9.41 27.60
CA GLU A 17 -11.19 10.18 27.38
C GLU A 17 -11.75 9.96 25.95
N GLU A 18 -12.99 10.34 25.73
CA GLU A 18 -13.63 10.27 24.42
C GLU A 18 -12.94 11.21 23.42
N GLY A 19 -12.58 10.69 22.27
CA GLY A 19 -11.88 11.43 21.20
C GLY A 19 -10.40 11.65 21.44
N GLU A 20 -9.88 11.24 22.60
CA GLU A 20 -8.46 11.34 22.92
C GLU A 20 -7.61 10.53 21.93
N GLU A 21 -6.40 11.02 21.67
CA GLU A 21 -5.42 10.42 20.78
C GLU A 21 -5.06 8.99 21.22
N PRO A 22 -5.12 7.99 20.34
CA PRO A 22 -4.73 6.63 20.68
C PRO A 22 -3.21 6.48 20.76
N TYR A 23 -2.77 5.57 21.62
CA TYR A 23 -1.37 5.11 21.61
C TYR A 23 -1.07 4.36 20.31
N THR A 24 0.08 4.64 19.74
CA THR A 24 0.60 4.02 18.51
C THR A 24 1.99 3.49 18.71
N LEU A 25 2.55 2.80 17.69
CA LEU A 25 3.93 2.34 17.72
C LEU A 25 4.93 3.49 17.95
N LEU A 26 4.62 4.69 17.48
CA LEU A 26 5.50 5.86 17.64
C LEU A 26 5.72 6.22 19.11
N ASP A 27 4.74 5.95 19.98
CA ASP A 27 4.82 6.25 21.41
C ASP A 27 5.84 5.37 22.16
N PHE A 28 6.29 4.28 21.55
CA PHE A 28 7.32 3.40 22.13
C PHE A 28 8.76 3.86 21.87
N PHE A 29 8.97 4.80 20.95
CA PHE A 29 10.32 5.30 20.62
C PHE A 29 10.80 6.45 21.51
N GLY A 30 9.95 6.93 22.42
CA GLY A 30 10.27 8.10 23.24
C GLY A 30 10.23 9.41 22.44
N ASP A 31 11.01 10.40 22.89
CA ASP A 31 10.92 11.76 22.33
C ASP A 31 11.96 12.07 21.26
N ASP A 32 12.99 11.26 21.12
CA ASP A 32 14.10 11.48 20.20
C ASP A 32 14.27 10.31 19.22
N PHE A 33 13.60 10.39 18.10
CA PHE A 33 13.68 9.40 17.03
C PHE A 33 13.58 10.06 15.65
N LEU A 34 14.16 9.41 14.66
CA LEU A 34 14.09 9.79 13.25
C LEU A 34 13.03 8.95 12.54
N ILE A 35 12.15 9.59 11.82
CA ILE A 35 11.24 8.93 10.89
C ILE A 35 11.83 9.00 9.47
N VAL A 36 11.93 7.87 8.81
CA VAL A 36 12.24 7.78 7.38
C VAL A 36 10.99 7.29 6.65
N VAL A 37 10.44 8.12 5.78
CA VAL A 37 9.22 7.80 5.00
C VAL A 37 9.63 7.44 3.59
N ASP A 38 9.58 6.15 3.28
CA ASP A 38 9.82 5.66 1.94
C ASP A 38 8.59 5.88 1.04
N GLU A 39 8.84 6.16 -0.26
CA GLU A 39 7.79 6.53 -1.23
C GLU A 39 6.84 7.58 -0.65
N SER A 40 7.40 8.63 -0.05
CA SER A 40 6.66 9.61 0.75
C SER A 40 5.49 10.26 0.00
N HIS A 41 5.63 10.47 -1.32
CA HIS A 41 4.59 11.01 -2.19
C HIS A 41 3.32 10.14 -2.27
N VAL A 42 3.41 8.86 -1.92
CA VAL A 42 2.27 7.93 -1.80
C VAL A 42 1.91 7.70 -0.35
N THR A 43 2.91 7.49 0.51
CA THR A 43 2.72 7.13 1.92
C THR A 43 2.01 8.23 2.71
N LEU A 44 2.43 9.49 2.58
CA LEU A 44 1.83 10.60 3.32
C LEU A 44 0.36 10.86 2.98
N PRO A 45 -0.07 10.88 1.70
CA PRO A 45 -1.49 10.91 1.36
C PRO A 45 -2.29 9.76 1.96
N GLN A 46 -1.73 8.55 2.02
CA GLN A 46 -2.39 7.41 2.67
C GLN A 46 -2.55 7.63 4.18
N VAL A 47 -1.50 8.06 4.87
CA VAL A 47 -1.56 8.40 6.31
C VAL A 47 -2.64 9.46 6.57
N ARG A 48 -2.72 10.49 5.72
CA ARG A 48 -3.73 11.55 5.83
C ARG A 48 -5.16 11.03 5.63
N ALA A 49 -5.36 10.05 4.74
CA ALA A 49 -6.66 9.47 4.45
C ALA A 49 -7.13 8.43 5.48
N MET A 50 -6.22 7.81 6.24
CA MET A 50 -6.50 6.69 7.14
C MET A 50 -7.60 7.00 8.16
N TYR A 51 -7.53 8.17 8.82
CA TYR A 51 -8.50 8.55 9.84
C TYR A 51 -9.92 8.61 9.28
N ASN A 52 -10.12 9.33 8.18
CA ASN A 52 -11.45 9.51 7.58
C ASN A 52 -12.01 8.20 7.05
N GLY A 53 -11.18 7.36 6.43
CA GLY A 53 -11.58 6.05 5.92
C GLY A 53 -12.02 5.09 7.04
N ASP A 54 -11.24 5.01 8.12
CA ASP A 54 -11.59 4.18 9.29
C ASP A 54 -12.85 4.70 9.99
N ARG A 55 -12.96 6.02 10.17
CA ARG A 55 -14.13 6.65 10.77
C ARG A 55 -15.41 6.36 9.98
N ALA A 56 -15.40 6.54 8.67
CA ALA A 56 -16.57 6.29 7.82
C ALA A 56 -17.04 4.83 7.94
N ARG A 57 -16.11 3.88 7.88
CA ARG A 57 -16.40 2.46 8.05
C ARG A 57 -17.00 2.17 9.44
N LYS A 58 -16.40 2.68 10.50
CA LYS A 58 -16.86 2.44 11.88
C LYS A 58 -18.18 3.12 12.19
N MET A 59 -18.42 4.32 11.67
CA MET A 59 -19.73 4.98 11.80
C MET A 59 -20.85 4.09 11.27
N SER A 60 -20.70 3.53 10.08
CA SER A 60 -21.68 2.59 9.53
C SER A 60 -21.90 1.37 10.44
N LEU A 61 -20.83 0.82 11.04
CA LEU A 61 -20.95 -0.31 11.96
C LEU A 61 -21.66 0.06 13.27
N VAL A 62 -21.44 1.26 13.81
CA VAL A 62 -22.09 1.76 15.02
C VAL A 62 -23.58 2.05 14.74
N GLU A 63 -23.89 2.75 13.67
CA GLU A 63 -25.27 3.10 13.28
C GLU A 63 -26.13 1.85 13.04
N ASN A 64 -25.54 0.78 12.53
CA ASN A 64 -26.24 -0.50 12.32
C ASN A 64 -26.15 -1.47 13.50
N GLY A 65 -25.62 -1.05 14.66
CA GLY A 65 -25.60 -1.85 15.89
C GLY A 65 -24.52 -2.96 15.94
N PHE A 66 -23.58 -2.99 15.00
CA PHE A 66 -22.49 -3.98 14.97
C PHE A 66 -21.30 -3.60 15.87
N ARG A 67 -21.20 -2.35 16.30
CA ARG A 67 -20.17 -1.84 17.21
C ARG A 67 -20.78 -0.84 18.20
N LEU A 68 -20.18 -0.73 19.38
CA LEU A 68 -20.50 0.32 20.32
C LEU A 68 -19.83 1.64 19.90
N PRO A 69 -20.37 2.80 20.29
CA PRO A 69 -19.84 4.13 19.93
C PRO A 69 -18.35 4.29 20.26
N SER A 70 -17.88 3.73 21.38
CA SER A 70 -16.47 3.81 21.79
C SER A 70 -15.48 3.10 20.86
N ALA A 71 -15.95 2.29 19.90
CA ALA A 71 -15.11 1.73 18.85
C ALA A 71 -14.52 2.81 17.93
N LEU A 72 -15.12 3.99 17.87
CA LEU A 72 -14.62 5.15 17.13
C LEU A 72 -13.29 5.68 17.67
N ASP A 73 -12.98 5.42 18.94
CA ASP A 73 -11.75 5.88 19.59
C ASP A 73 -10.56 4.93 19.42
N ASN A 74 -10.79 3.72 18.91
CA ASN A 74 -9.72 2.86 18.39
C ASN A 74 -9.50 3.17 16.90
N ARG A 75 -8.71 4.17 16.62
CA ARG A 75 -8.61 4.82 15.33
C ARG A 75 -7.16 5.09 14.93
N PRO A 76 -6.85 5.25 13.65
CA PRO A 76 -5.60 5.86 13.25
C PRO A 76 -5.46 7.28 13.81
N LEU A 77 -4.24 7.76 13.91
CA LEU A 77 -3.98 9.17 14.19
C LEU A 77 -4.61 10.05 13.11
N LYS A 78 -5.09 11.23 13.50
CA LYS A 78 -5.31 12.31 12.54
C LYS A 78 -3.95 12.77 12.01
N PHE A 79 -3.93 13.37 10.83
CA PHE A 79 -2.65 13.78 10.23
C PHE A 79 -1.92 14.81 11.11
N GLU A 80 -2.64 15.74 11.71
CA GLU A 80 -2.09 16.74 12.63
C GLU A 80 -1.55 16.12 13.94
N GLU A 81 -2.15 15.01 14.38
CA GLU A 81 -1.64 14.24 15.53
C GLU A 81 -0.33 13.53 15.18
N PHE A 82 -0.26 12.97 13.97
CA PHE A 82 0.96 12.38 13.44
C PHE A 82 2.07 13.44 13.31
N GLU A 83 1.79 14.60 12.71
CA GLU A 83 2.75 15.70 12.56
C GLU A 83 3.32 16.17 13.92
N ARG A 84 2.50 16.24 14.95
CA ARG A 84 2.97 16.64 16.30
C ARG A 84 3.96 15.66 16.94
N LYS A 85 3.91 14.38 16.56
CA LYS A 85 4.84 13.35 17.05
C LYS A 85 6.18 13.38 16.31
N ILE A 86 6.26 14.06 15.18
CA ILE A 86 7.47 14.12 14.35
C ILE A 86 8.35 15.27 14.83
N ARG A 87 9.60 14.95 15.18
CA ARG A 87 10.66 15.95 15.41
C ARG A 87 11.65 16.01 14.27
N GLN A 88 12.02 14.83 13.75
CA GLN A 88 12.95 14.69 12.64
C GLN A 88 12.36 13.70 11.63
N ILE A 89 12.36 14.11 10.37
CA ILE A 89 11.82 13.29 9.29
C ILE A 89 12.70 13.40 8.04
N VAL A 90 12.87 12.28 7.36
CA VAL A 90 13.47 12.18 6.04
C VAL A 90 12.43 11.63 5.08
N PHE A 91 12.13 12.38 4.04
CA PHE A 91 11.28 11.93 2.95
C PHE A 91 12.15 11.30 1.86
N VAL A 92 11.83 10.07 1.47
CA VAL A 92 12.49 9.37 0.37
C VAL A 92 11.49 9.22 -0.75
N SER A 93 11.78 9.79 -1.92
CA SER A 93 10.88 9.73 -3.07
C SER A 93 11.62 10.05 -4.36
N ALA A 94 11.29 9.32 -5.44
CA ALA A 94 11.74 9.68 -6.79
C ALA A 94 10.96 10.90 -7.35
N THR A 95 9.76 11.14 -6.86
CA THR A 95 8.83 12.19 -7.32
C THR A 95 8.18 12.88 -6.12
N PRO A 96 8.94 13.66 -5.33
CA PRO A 96 8.40 14.32 -4.14
C PRO A 96 7.24 15.26 -4.51
N SER A 97 6.23 15.31 -3.66
CA SER A 97 5.08 16.17 -3.83
C SER A 97 5.31 17.54 -3.18
N LYS A 98 4.33 18.43 -3.34
CA LYS A 98 4.39 19.78 -2.77
C LYS A 98 4.59 19.77 -1.25
N TYR A 99 3.97 18.82 -0.54
CA TYR A 99 4.08 18.73 0.92
C TYR A 99 5.52 18.49 1.37
N GLU A 100 6.20 17.50 0.75
CA GLU A 100 7.59 17.20 1.09
C GLU A 100 8.52 18.37 0.81
N LEU A 101 8.34 19.03 -0.34
CA LEU A 101 9.18 20.17 -0.72
C LEU A 101 9.00 21.39 0.21
N GLU A 102 7.76 21.64 0.68
CA GLU A 102 7.45 22.73 1.60
C GLU A 102 7.92 22.46 3.05
N ASN A 103 8.04 21.17 3.42
CA ASN A 103 8.41 20.76 4.79
C ASN A 103 9.85 20.22 4.90
N SER A 104 10.66 20.33 3.84
CA SER A 104 12.07 19.98 3.85
C SER A 104 12.95 21.23 3.96
N SER A 105 13.96 21.14 4.79
CA SER A 105 15.00 22.18 4.86
C SER A 105 15.95 22.14 3.67
N GLU A 106 16.16 20.98 3.10
CA GLU A 106 17.05 20.72 1.98
C GLU A 106 16.52 19.57 1.13
N VAL A 107 16.76 19.63 -0.18
CA VAL A 107 16.50 18.53 -1.13
C VAL A 107 17.84 17.96 -1.59
N ILE A 108 18.08 16.70 -1.28
CA ILE A 108 19.30 15.99 -1.66
C ILE A 108 18.96 15.04 -2.80
N GLU A 109 19.65 15.20 -3.93
CA GLU A 109 19.46 14.35 -5.08
C GLU A 109 20.48 13.21 -5.08
N GLN A 110 19.99 11.97 -5.22
CA GLN A 110 20.82 10.80 -5.44
C GLN A 110 20.58 10.25 -6.84
N ILE A 111 21.44 10.63 -7.80
CA ILE A 111 21.27 10.33 -9.23
C ILE A 111 22.10 9.09 -9.65
N ILE A 112 22.99 8.63 -8.79
CA ILE A 112 23.92 7.54 -9.11
C ILE A 112 23.19 6.20 -9.15
N ARG A 113 23.29 5.50 -10.31
CA ARG A 113 22.78 4.15 -10.51
C ARG A 113 23.96 3.19 -10.76
N PRO A 114 24.58 2.65 -9.69
CA PRO A 114 25.82 1.87 -9.82
C PRO A 114 25.61 0.45 -10.39
N THR A 115 24.39 0.02 -10.64
CA THR A 115 24.06 -1.35 -11.08
C THR A 115 24.51 -1.69 -12.50
N GLY A 116 24.82 -0.71 -13.33
CA GLY A 116 25.14 -0.91 -14.77
C GLY A 116 23.97 -1.41 -15.61
N LEU A 117 22.77 -1.56 -15.01
CA LEU A 117 21.56 -1.96 -15.72
C LEU A 117 20.91 -0.72 -16.36
N LEU A 118 20.66 -0.80 -17.65
CA LEU A 118 19.93 0.23 -18.38
C LEU A 118 18.43 0.11 -18.08
N ASP A 119 17.72 1.23 -18.26
CA ASP A 119 16.26 1.19 -18.24
C ASP A 119 15.73 0.33 -19.39
N PRO A 120 14.61 -0.37 -19.19
CA PRO A 120 14.02 -1.19 -20.25
C PRO A 120 13.54 -0.31 -21.40
N VAL A 121 13.58 -0.85 -22.61
CA VAL A 121 12.96 -0.23 -23.78
C VAL A 121 11.44 -0.27 -23.59
N ILE A 122 10.79 0.87 -23.72
CA ILE A 122 9.33 1.00 -23.58
C ILE A 122 8.70 1.15 -24.95
N GLU A 123 7.76 0.27 -25.26
CA GLU A 123 6.91 0.37 -26.44
C GLU A 123 5.47 0.60 -26.03
N VAL A 124 4.84 1.63 -26.58
CA VAL A 124 3.42 1.92 -26.37
C VAL A 124 2.65 1.39 -27.57
N ARG A 125 1.69 0.50 -27.32
CA ARG A 125 0.87 -0.15 -28.34
C ARG A 125 -0.62 0.15 -28.15
N GLU A 126 -1.42 -0.01 -29.19
CA GLU A 126 -2.86 0.22 -29.13
C GLU A 126 -3.57 -0.82 -28.28
N THR A 127 -4.62 -0.38 -27.57
CA THR A 127 -5.45 -1.26 -26.75
C THR A 127 -6.28 -2.24 -27.56
N LYS A 128 -6.67 -1.83 -28.81
CA LYS A 128 -7.43 -2.69 -29.72
C LYS A 128 -6.58 -3.89 -30.14
N GLY A 129 -7.07 -5.11 -29.88
CA GLY A 129 -6.35 -6.33 -30.19
C GLY A 129 -5.21 -6.66 -29.21
N GLN A 130 -5.12 -5.97 -28.07
CA GLN A 130 -4.03 -6.11 -27.10
C GLN A 130 -3.83 -7.56 -26.60
N ILE A 131 -4.87 -8.38 -26.52
CA ILE A 131 -4.75 -9.77 -26.04
C ILE A 131 -4.07 -10.65 -27.09
N ASP A 132 -4.41 -10.49 -28.36
CA ASP A 132 -3.78 -11.23 -29.46
C ASP A 132 -2.31 -10.84 -29.62
N ASP A 133 -2.02 -9.54 -29.49
CA ASP A 133 -0.67 -9.01 -29.51
C ASP A 133 0.15 -9.54 -28.30
N LEU A 134 -0.40 -9.51 -27.11
CA LEU A 134 0.22 -10.09 -25.91
C LEU A 134 0.55 -11.57 -26.09
N ILE A 135 -0.39 -12.37 -26.62
CA ILE A 135 -0.17 -13.80 -26.88
C ILE A 135 0.96 -14.01 -27.87
N SER A 136 1.03 -13.18 -28.92
CA SER A 136 2.11 -13.23 -29.90
C SER A 136 3.47 -12.98 -29.26
N GLU A 137 3.58 -11.95 -28.42
CA GLU A 137 4.79 -11.63 -27.67
C GLU A 137 5.17 -12.74 -26.69
N ILE A 138 4.22 -13.27 -25.90
CA ILE A 138 4.46 -14.39 -25.00
C ILE A 138 5.03 -15.60 -25.76
N LYS A 139 4.42 -15.98 -26.90
CA LYS A 139 4.90 -17.09 -27.71
C LYS A 139 6.31 -16.85 -28.27
N SER A 140 6.62 -15.62 -28.63
CA SER A 140 7.96 -15.23 -29.07
C SER A 140 8.99 -15.38 -27.94
N ARG A 141 8.67 -14.91 -26.74
CA ARG A 141 9.54 -15.03 -25.56
C ARG A 141 9.75 -16.48 -25.13
N ILE A 142 8.70 -17.30 -25.18
CA ILE A 142 8.79 -18.76 -24.89
C ILE A 142 9.80 -19.44 -25.84
N LYS A 143 9.82 -19.11 -27.12
CA LYS A 143 10.80 -19.67 -28.09
C LYS A 143 12.24 -19.36 -27.68
N ASN A 144 12.47 -18.24 -27.03
CA ASN A 144 13.78 -17.80 -26.57
C ASN A 144 14.11 -18.29 -25.15
N ASN A 145 13.26 -19.15 -24.52
CA ASN A 145 13.34 -19.55 -23.11
C ASN A 145 13.27 -18.37 -22.11
N GLU A 146 12.57 -17.31 -22.48
CA GLU A 146 12.35 -16.12 -21.65
C GLU A 146 11.00 -16.22 -20.91
N ARG A 147 10.84 -15.39 -19.89
CA ARG A 147 9.60 -15.26 -19.13
C ARG A 147 8.96 -13.90 -19.38
N THR A 148 7.64 -13.83 -19.27
CA THR A 148 6.87 -12.60 -19.42
C THR A 148 6.13 -12.29 -18.11
N LEU A 149 6.28 -11.08 -17.61
CA LEU A 149 5.46 -10.55 -16.50
C LEU A 149 4.35 -9.69 -17.11
N VAL A 150 3.10 -9.98 -16.74
CA VAL A 150 1.93 -9.24 -17.23
C VAL A 150 1.24 -8.59 -16.03
N LEU A 151 1.09 -7.27 -16.07
CA LEU A 151 0.37 -6.51 -15.06
C LEU A 151 -1.04 -6.19 -15.55
N THR A 152 -2.02 -6.35 -14.67
CA THR A 152 -3.43 -6.03 -14.94
C THR A 152 -3.93 -5.00 -13.95
N LEU A 153 -5.01 -4.28 -14.30
CA LEU A 153 -5.58 -3.23 -13.44
C LEU A 153 -6.37 -3.79 -12.25
N THR A 154 -6.92 -5.00 -12.37
CA THR A 154 -7.73 -5.61 -11.30
C THR A 154 -7.36 -7.08 -11.08
N ILE A 155 -7.68 -7.59 -9.89
CA ILE A 155 -7.54 -9.02 -9.53
C ILE A 155 -8.33 -9.88 -10.52
N GLN A 156 -9.60 -9.53 -10.75
CA GLN A 156 -10.47 -10.26 -11.69
C GLN A 156 -9.85 -10.37 -13.08
N MET A 157 -9.29 -9.29 -13.62
CA MET A 157 -8.60 -9.33 -14.92
C MET A 157 -7.41 -10.29 -14.93
N SER A 158 -6.65 -10.38 -13.82
CA SER A 158 -5.50 -11.29 -13.74
C SER A 158 -5.95 -12.75 -13.75
N GLU A 159 -7.01 -13.06 -13.04
CA GLU A 159 -7.59 -14.42 -12.99
C GLU A 159 -8.20 -14.84 -14.33
N ASP A 160 -9.01 -13.96 -14.94
CA ASP A 160 -9.65 -14.22 -16.24
C ASP A 160 -8.60 -14.41 -17.35
N LEU A 161 -7.59 -13.54 -17.39
CA LEU A 161 -6.49 -13.65 -18.34
C LEU A 161 -5.69 -14.93 -18.13
N THR A 162 -5.42 -15.30 -16.88
CA THR A 162 -4.72 -16.55 -16.55
C THR A 162 -5.50 -17.78 -17.02
N LYS A 163 -6.83 -17.80 -16.79
CA LYS A 163 -7.69 -18.87 -17.28
C LYS A 163 -7.61 -18.97 -18.80
N TYR A 164 -7.76 -17.87 -19.50
CA TYR A 164 -7.68 -17.82 -20.97
C TYR A 164 -6.34 -18.29 -21.51
N LEU A 165 -5.22 -17.88 -20.89
CA LEU A 165 -3.88 -18.33 -21.30
C LEU A 165 -3.65 -19.82 -21.04
N LYS A 166 -4.21 -20.38 -19.94
CA LYS A 166 -4.19 -21.82 -19.66
C LYS A 166 -4.94 -22.62 -20.72
N ASP A 167 -6.10 -22.14 -21.17
CA ASP A 167 -6.90 -22.76 -22.21
C ASP A 167 -6.14 -22.81 -23.56
N LEU A 168 -5.20 -21.90 -23.75
CA LEU A 168 -4.26 -21.89 -24.88
C LEU A 168 -2.98 -22.74 -24.64
N ASN A 169 -2.94 -23.54 -23.57
CA ASN A 169 -1.79 -24.36 -23.16
C ASN A 169 -0.52 -23.55 -22.86
N ILE A 170 -0.64 -22.30 -22.44
CA ILE A 170 0.48 -21.49 -21.97
C ILE A 170 0.66 -21.73 -20.46
N LYS A 171 1.89 -22.03 -20.04
CA LYS A 171 2.23 -22.14 -18.61
C LYS A 171 2.17 -20.76 -17.98
N VAL A 172 1.21 -20.53 -17.11
CA VAL A 172 0.95 -19.24 -16.48
C VAL A 172 0.45 -19.42 -15.05
N ALA A 173 0.84 -18.51 -14.18
CA ALA A 173 0.29 -18.35 -12.82
C ALA A 173 -0.04 -16.87 -12.61
N TYR A 174 -0.97 -16.57 -11.70
CA TYR A 174 -1.28 -15.22 -11.26
C TYR A 174 -0.81 -14.99 -9.82
N LEU A 175 -0.57 -13.76 -9.48
CA LEU A 175 -0.16 -13.32 -8.15
C LEU A 175 -0.90 -12.03 -7.79
N HIS A 176 -1.63 -12.03 -6.68
CA HIS A 176 -2.30 -10.83 -6.15
C HIS A 176 -2.40 -10.86 -4.61
N SER A 177 -2.98 -9.84 -4.00
CA SER A 177 -3.01 -9.65 -2.55
C SER A 177 -3.72 -10.76 -1.77
N GLU A 178 -4.69 -11.45 -2.39
CA GLU A 178 -5.47 -12.52 -1.74
C GLU A 178 -4.75 -13.87 -1.71
N ILE A 179 -3.64 -14.02 -2.45
CA ILE A 179 -2.83 -15.24 -2.44
C ILE A 179 -2.09 -15.36 -1.12
N LYS A 180 -2.26 -16.49 -0.43
CA LYS A 180 -1.61 -16.78 0.85
C LYS A 180 -0.09 -16.91 0.70
N ALA A 181 0.65 -16.59 1.78
CA ALA A 181 2.11 -16.56 1.74
C ALA A 181 2.74 -17.90 1.29
N LEU A 182 2.16 -19.04 1.69
CA LEU A 182 2.66 -20.36 1.28
C LEU A 182 2.42 -20.65 -0.20
N GLU A 183 1.28 -20.23 -0.75
CA GLU A 183 0.92 -20.41 -2.16
C GLU A 183 1.79 -19.56 -3.10
N ARG A 184 2.47 -18.52 -2.56
CA ARG A 184 3.39 -17.67 -3.33
C ARG A 184 4.76 -18.30 -3.56
N LEU A 185 5.06 -19.40 -2.86
CA LEU A 185 6.33 -20.10 -2.97
C LEU A 185 6.31 -21.20 -4.06
N GLU A 186 5.15 -21.56 -4.56
CA GLU A 186 4.93 -22.52 -5.66
C GLU A 186 5.10 -21.83 -7.03
#